data_3f6b213fd9b25389ba749ea4c58367a2
#
_entry.id   3f6b213fd9b25389ba749ea4c58367a2
#
_cell.length_a   1.000
_cell.length_b   1.000
_cell.length_c   1.000
_cell.angle_alpha   90.00
_cell.angle_beta   90.00
_cell.angle_gamma   90.00
#
_symmetry.space_group_name_H-M   'P 1'
#
loop_
_entity.id
_entity.type
_entity.pdbx_description
1 polymer ?
#
loop_
_entity_poly.entity_id
_entity_poly.type
_entity_poly.pdbx_seq_one_letter_code
_entity_poly.pdbx_strand_id
1 'polypeptide(L)'
;MLPSKIIQSSYMRIRAFFLLLLGILSCLGSCAQNNPGNDLTRDQEAQSDMRLLPRYGLLEKTAEQEAADLQFMTTTLNSEKFKGNKRAASDHMIMLGFQYLNRGDLKTAMYRFNQAYLLDNDNPELYWGYGAVYMSLEKYEQARLQYQAGLDLQPDNTHLLTDLGTYYVVLHFNNRAANPAKAIASLDTAIGIFNRSFELDKNDPNTSFKLSAAYFTKSDCANAVKFLEICDKSGGDPVTDDYRDALAAMYNSTPKK
;
A
#
# COMPACT_ATOMS: atom_id res chain seq x y z
N MET A 1 15.97 7.22 8.20
CA MET A 1 14.98 6.24 8.73
C MET A 1 13.72 7.00 9.11
N LEU A 2 12.62 6.78 8.37
CA LEU A 2 11.31 7.35 8.69
C LEU A 2 10.77 6.66 9.95
N PRO A 3 10.22 7.39 10.93
CA PRO A 3 9.75 6.77 12.16
C PRO A 3 8.57 5.84 11.87
N SER A 4 8.72 4.56 12.22
CA SER A 4 7.77 3.46 11.97
C SER A 4 6.32 3.74 12.42
N LYS A 5 6.12 4.56 13.44
CA LYS A 5 4.80 4.89 13.99
C LYS A 5 3.90 5.76 13.10
N ILE A 6 4.47 6.59 12.22
CA ILE A 6 3.68 7.49 11.34
C ILE A 6 3.20 6.73 10.10
N ILE A 7 3.97 5.74 9.66
CA ILE A 7 3.68 4.90 8.50
C ILE A 7 2.59 3.87 8.84
N GLN A 8 2.51 3.42 10.08
CA GLN A 8 1.55 2.42 10.56
C GLN A 8 0.07 2.84 10.45
N SER A 9 -0.23 4.13 10.50
CA SER A 9 -1.61 4.64 10.39
C SER A 9 -2.20 4.52 8.97
N SER A 10 -1.38 4.47 7.89
CA SER A 10 -1.84 4.23 6.50
C SER A 10 -2.51 2.88 6.34
N TYR A 11 -2.04 1.90 7.09
CA TYR A 11 -2.54 0.54 7.07
C TYR A 11 -3.88 0.35 7.78
N MET A 12 -4.33 1.32 8.58
CA MET A 12 -5.59 1.19 9.34
C MET A 12 -6.83 1.17 8.45
N ARG A 13 -6.78 1.77 7.25
CA ARG A 13 -7.90 1.71 6.27
C ARG A 13 -7.80 0.52 5.31
N ILE A 14 -6.60 0.07 4.99
CA ILE A 14 -6.38 -1.24 4.37
C ILE A 14 -6.79 -2.36 5.35
N ARG A 15 -6.69 -2.14 6.67
CA ARG A 15 -7.29 -2.98 7.73
C ARG A 15 -8.79 -3.16 7.55
N ALA A 16 -9.55 -2.09 7.29
CA ALA A 16 -10.99 -2.19 7.02
C ALA A 16 -11.27 -3.04 5.78
N PHE A 17 -10.39 -3.05 4.80
CA PHE A 17 -10.51 -3.88 3.61
C PHE A 17 -10.25 -5.37 3.91
N PHE A 18 -9.27 -5.70 4.76
CA PHE A 18 -9.02 -7.07 5.20
C PHE A 18 -10.09 -7.59 6.18
N LEU A 19 -10.66 -6.73 7.05
CA LEU A 19 -11.73 -7.08 7.97
C LEU A 19 -13.09 -7.24 7.29
N LEU A 20 -13.38 -6.49 6.22
CA LEU A 20 -14.57 -6.69 5.37
C LEU A 20 -14.55 -8.04 4.66
N LEU A 21 -13.38 -8.65 4.48
CA LEU A 21 -13.24 -9.96 3.87
C LEU A 21 -13.44 -11.13 4.85
N LEU A 22 -13.27 -10.90 6.15
CA LEU A 22 -13.55 -11.91 7.20
C LEU A 22 -15.02 -11.86 7.69
N GLY A 23 -15.71 -10.73 7.51
CA GLY A 23 -17.09 -10.51 7.97
C GLY A 23 -18.21 -11.00 7.05
N ILE A 24 -17.94 -11.57 5.87
CA ILE A 24 -18.96 -12.01 4.91
C ILE A 24 -19.26 -13.51 5.06
N LEU A 25 -19.58 -13.95 6.28
CA LEU A 25 -20.24 -15.25 6.43
C LEU A 25 -21.66 -15.16 7.02
N SER A 26 -22.19 -13.98 7.25
CA SER A 26 -23.58 -13.80 7.63
C SER A 26 -24.08 -12.39 7.36
N CYS A 27 -24.57 -12.14 6.15
CA CYS A 27 -25.73 -11.27 5.87
C CYS A 27 -26.00 -11.27 4.37
N LEU A 28 -27.07 -11.90 3.98
CA LEU A 28 -27.76 -11.69 2.71
C LEU A 28 -28.27 -10.25 2.67
N GLY A 29 -27.86 -9.51 1.64
CA GLY A 29 -28.59 -8.34 1.18
C GLY A 29 -28.15 -6.99 1.72
N SER A 30 -27.06 -6.48 1.19
CA SER A 30 -26.92 -5.05 0.89
C SER A 30 -25.96 -4.96 -0.29
N CYS A 31 -26.52 -4.74 -1.46
CA CYS A 31 -25.78 -4.26 -2.62
C CYS A 31 -25.12 -2.96 -2.21
N ALA A 32 -23.82 -2.98 -1.92
CA ALA A 32 -23.01 -1.77 -2.04
C ALA A 32 -23.13 -1.38 -3.52
N GLN A 33 -23.97 -0.42 -3.82
CA GLN A 33 -23.99 0.24 -5.11
C GLN A 33 -22.62 0.89 -5.27
N ASN A 34 -21.71 0.21 -5.94
CA ASN A 34 -20.61 0.87 -6.62
C ASN A 34 -21.28 1.87 -7.57
N ASN A 35 -21.23 3.13 -7.19
CA ASN A 35 -21.81 4.21 -7.96
C ASN A 35 -20.82 4.49 -9.12
N PRO A 36 -21.06 3.98 -10.36
CA PRO A 36 -20.13 4.17 -11.48
C PRO A 36 -19.93 5.64 -11.85
N GLY A 37 -20.83 6.53 -11.38
CA GLY A 37 -20.70 7.96 -11.56
C GLY A 37 -19.54 8.60 -10.81
N ASN A 38 -19.08 8.00 -9.71
CA ASN A 38 -17.97 8.56 -8.91
C ASN A 38 -16.59 8.26 -9.52
N ASP A 39 -16.48 7.21 -10.31
CA ASP A 39 -15.21 6.80 -10.94
C ASP A 39 -14.92 7.65 -12.20
N LEU A 40 -15.95 7.90 -13.00
CA LEU A 40 -15.86 8.77 -14.18
C LEU A 40 -15.54 10.22 -13.84
N THR A 41 -16.10 10.77 -12.75
CA THR A 41 -15.80 12.12 -12.28
C THR A 41 -14.35 12.26 -11.76
N ARG A 42 -13.82 11.23 -11.10
CA ARG A 42 -12.42 11.22 -10.64
C ARG A 42 -11.42 11.09 -11.78
N ASP A 43 -11.71 10.30 -12.80
CA ASP A 43 -10.87 10.20 -13.99
C ASP A 43 -10.93 11.49 -14.83
N GLN A 44 -12.08 12.15 -14.93
CA GLN A 44 -12.21 13.45 -15.55
C GLN A 44 -11.47 14.55 -14.77
N GLU A 45 -11.52 14.54 -13.44
CA GLU A 45 -10.72 15.45 -12.60
C GLU A 45 -9.22 15.21 -12.80
N ALA A 46 -8.77 13.95 -12.85
CA ALA A 46 -7.37 13.64 -13.10
C ALA A 46 -6.90 14.04 -14.50
N GLN A 47 -7.78 14.02 -15.51
CA GLN A 47 -7.49 14.54 -16.85
C GLN A 47 -7.42 16.07 -16.89
N SER A 48 -8.13 16.76 -15.99
CA SER A 48 -8.16 18.21 -15.91
C SER A 48 -7.09 18.82 -14.99
N ASP A 49 -6.56 18.04 -14.06
CA ASP A 49 -5.52 18.47 -13.11
C ASP A 49 -4.35 17.46 -13.10
N MET A 50 -3.30 17.82 -13.84
CA MET A 50 -2.08 16.99 -13.92
C MET A 50 -1.45 16.66 -12.56
N ARG A 51 -1.73 17.46 -11.51
CA ARG A 51 -1.23 17.21 -10.15
C ARG A 51 -1.84 15.95 -9.51
N LEU A 52 -2.94 15.44 -10.07
CA LEU A 52 -3.60 14.20 -9.66
C LEU A 52 -3.02 12.95 -10.34
N LEU A 53 -2.08 13.14 -11.27
CA LEU A 53 -1.37 12.06 -11.94
C LEU A 53 0.04 11.88 -11.35
N PRO A 54 0.52 10.65 -11.17
CA PRO A 54 1.91 10.40 -10.77
C PRO A 54 2.88 11.13 -11.69
N ARG A 55 3.86 11.82 -11.11
CA ARG A 55 4.86 12.60 -11.85
C ARG A 55 4.24 13.61 -12.80
N TYR A 56 3.08 14.19 -12.41
CA TYR A 56 2.31 15.13 -13.24
C TYR A 56 1.87 14.54 -14.59
N GLY A 57 1.73 13.22 -14.70
CA GLY A 57 1.41 12.51 -15.93
C GLY A 57 2.49 12.61 -17.01
N LEU A 58 3.69 13.13 -16.68
CA LEU A 58 4.76 13.47 -17.63
C LEU A 58 4.29 14.45 -18.72
N LEU A 59 3.29 15.26 -18.42
CA LEU A 59 2.75 16.28 -19.33
C LEU A 59 3.65 17.52 -19.33
N GLU A 60 3.65 18.25 -20.46
CA GLU A 60 4.32 19.53 -20.56
C GLU A 60 3.67 20.56 -19.62
N LYS A 61 4.50 21.33 -18.94
CA LYS A 61 4.08 22.38 -18.01
C LYS A 61 4.11 23.74 -18.68
N THR A 62 3.24 24.65 -18.25
CA THR A 62 3.35 26.04 -18.64
C THR A 62 4.53 26.70 -17.94
N ALA A 63 5.00 27.85 -18.48
CA ALA A 63 6.10 28.61 -17.86
C ALA A 63 5.78 29.01 -16.40
N GLU A 64 4.51 29.32 -16.09
CA GLU A 64 4.08 29.65 -14.73
C GLU A 64 4.15 28.43 -13.80
N GLN A 65 3.79 27.24 -14.30
CA GLN A 65 3.88 25.99 -13.52
C GLN A 65 5.34 25.62 -13.25
N GLU A 66 6.21 25.76 -14.25
CA GLU A 66 7.65 25.51 -14.08
C GLU A 66 8.29 26.51 -13.10
N ALA A 67 7.92 27.79 -13.18
CA ALA A 67 8.38 28.80 -12.24
C ALA A 67 7.91 28.51 -10.80
N ALA A 68 6.67 28.08 -10.63
CA ALA A 68 6.14 27.69 -9.32
C ALA A 68 6.86 26.46 -8.76
N ASP A 69 7.13 25.45 -9.57
CA ASP A 69 7.90 24.25 -9.18
C ASP A 69 9.33 24.64 -8.77
N LEU A 70 10.00 25.47 -9.55
CA LEU A 70 11.35 25.94 -9.24
C LEU A 70 11.37 26.73 -7.93
N GLN A 71 10.40 27.62 -7.72
CA GLN A 71 10.27 28.36 -6.47
C GLN A 71 10.07 27.42 -5.27
N PHE A 72 9.17 26.43 -5.40
CA PHE A 72 8.94 25.41 -4.36
C PHE A 72 10.22 24.65 -4.03
N MET A 73 10.92 24.12 -5.05
CA MET A 73 12.15 23.36 -4.88
C MET A 73 13.22 24.20 -4.19
N THR A 74 13.45 25.43 -4.69
CA THR A 74 14.47 26.35 -4.17
C THR A 74 14.18 26.71 -2.72
N THR A 75 12.95 27.08 -2.40
CA THR A 75 12.55 27.45 -1.04
C THR A 75 12.68 26.27 -0.08
N THR A 76 12.26 25.09 -0.52
CA THR A 76 12.32 23.88 0.31
C THR A 76 13.77 23.47 0.59
N LEU A 77 14.60 23.38 -0.44
CA LEU A 77 15.97 22.90 -0.33
C LEU A 77 16.87 23.89 0.43
N ASN A 78 16.65 25.19 0.30
CA ASN A 78 17.41 26.23 1.01
C ASN A 78 16.95 26.41 2.46
N SER A 79 15.89 25.74 2.90
CA SER A 79 15.46 25.83 4.30
C SER A 79 16.51 25.24 5.26
N GLU A 80 16.58 25.78 6.46
CA GLU A 80 17.44 25.26 7.53
C GLU A 80 17.19 23.78 7.85
N LYS A 81 15.96 23.31 7.57
CA LYS A 81 15.55 21.92 7.78
C LYS A 81 16.26 20.94 6.87
N PHE A 82 16.45 21.30 5.59
CA PHE A 82 16.97 20.37 4.60
C PHE A 82 18.38 20.68 4.11
N LYS A 83 18.79 21.95 4.11
CA LYS A 83 20.16 22.39 3.76
C LYS A 83 20.70 21.78 2.47
N GLY A 84 19.87 21.73 1.44
CA GLY A 84 20.19 21.16 0.13
C GLY A 84 20.04 19.65 0.02
N ASN A 85 19.68 18.93 1.07
CA ASN A 85 19.49 17.47 1.04
C ASN A 85 18.18 17.11 0.34
N LYS A 86 18.26 16.80 -0.94
CA LYS A 86 17.12 16.46 -1.81
C LYS A 86 16.36 15.24 -1.30
N ARG A 87 17.09 14.16 -0.93
CA ARG A 87 16.48 12.93 -0.42
C ARG A 87 15.68 13.18 0.86
N ALA A 88 16.25 13.88 1.82
CA ALA A 88 15.56 14.19 3.07
C ALA A 88 14.31 15.07 2.85
N ALA A 89 14.39 16.01 1.90
CA ALA A 89 13.24 16.84 1.54
C ALA A 89 12.14 16.02 0.85
N SER A 90 12.50 15.13 -0.08
CA SER A 90 11.59 14.19 -0.74
C SER A 90 10.92 13.26 0.27
N ASP A 91 11.69 12.61 1.15
CA ASP A 91 11.17 11.73 2.20
C ASP A 91 10.18 12.44 3.12
N HIS A 92 10.43 13.72 3.41
CA HIS A 92 9.50 14.53 4.20
C HIS A 92 8.17 14.74 3.48
N MET A 93 8.19 15.02 2.16
CA MET A 93 6.96 15.15 1.37
C MET A 93 6.22 13.83 1.24
N ILE A 94 6.95 12.71 1.11
CA ILE A 94 6.35 11.36 1.13
C ILE A 94 5.64 11.10 2.45
N MET A 95 6.30 11.41 3.57
CA MET A 95 5.68 11.29 4.90
C MET A 95 4.37 12.10 5.00
N LEU A 96 4.37 13.35 4.51
CA LEU A 96 3.16 14.17 4.46
C LEU A 96 2.10 13.54 3.54
N GLY A 97 2.50 13.00 2.38
CA GLY A 97 1.61 12.29 1.48
C GLY A 97 0.88 11.15 2.18
N PHE A 98 1.58 10.31 2.92
CA PHE A 98 0.98 9.23 3.71
C PHE A 98 0.08 9.75 4.84
N GLN A 99 0.40 10.88 5.47
CA GLN A 99 -0.49 11.48 6.46
C GLN A 99 -1.84 11.90 5.86
N TYR A 100 -1.86 12.48 4.66
CA TYR A 100 -3.08 12.82 3.94
C TYR A 100 -3.82 11.58 3.45
N LEU A 101 -3.11 10.60 2.91
CA LEU A 101 -3.67 9.31 2.50
C LEU A 101 -4.44 8.65 3.67
N ASN A 102 -3.86 8.66 4.87
CA ASN A 102 -4.47 8.10 6.07
C ASN A 102 -5.75 8.81 6.50
N ARG A 103 -5.85 10.09 6.20
CA ARG A 103 -7.05 10.89 6.45
C ARG A 103 -8.11 10.72 5.33
N GLY A 104 -7.78 9.99 4.25
CA GLY A 104 -8.61 9.81 3.06
C GLY A 104 -8.58 10.98 2.09
N ASP A 105 -7.70 11.95 2.29
CA ASP A 105 -7.47 13.04 1.35
C ASP A 105 -6.48 12.61 0.26
N LEU A 106 -6.99 11.82 -0.70
CA LEU A 106 -6.20 11.24 -1.77
C LEU A 106 -5.64 12.30 -2.73
N LYS A 107 -6.36 13.42 -2.92
CA LYS A 107 -5.90 14.53 -3.78
C LYS A 107 -4.66 15.19 -3.20
N THR A 108 -4.73 15.60 -1.94
CA THR A 108 -3.57 16.21 -1.27
C THR A 108 -2.42 15.22 -1.12
N ALA A 109 -2.71 13.93 -0.88
CA ALA A 109 -1.68 12.88 -0.87
C ALA A 109 -0.92 12.84 -2.19
N MET A 110 -1.62 12.80 -3.34
CA MET A 110 -1.00 12.81 -4.66
C MET A 110 -0.17 14.08 -4.90
N TYR A 111 -0.66 15.25 -4.48
CA TYR A 111 0.11 16.50 -4.58
C TYR A 111 1.42 16.42 -3.79
N ARG A 112 1.41 15.85 -2.58
CA ARG A 112 2.62 15.68 -1.77
C ARG A 112 3.62 14.71 -2.39
N PHE A 113 3.15 13.59 -2.94
CA PHE A 113 4.01 12.67 -3.67
C PHE A 113 4.60 13.32 -4.93
N ASN A 114 3.84 14.13 -5.66
CA ASN A 114 4.37 14.89 -6.80
C ASN A 114 5.39 15.96 -6.35
N GLN A 115 5.19 16.61 -5.22
CA GLN A 115 6.20 17.52 -4.65
C GLN A 115 7.48 16.77 -4.26
N ALA A 116 7.36 15.55 -3.74
CA ALA A 116 8.51 14.70 -3.46
C ALA A 116 9.29 14.34 -4.75
N TYR A 117 8.57 14.07 -5.84
CA TYR A 117 9.17 13.83 -7.16
C TYR A 117 9.99 15.02 -7.67
N LEU A 118 9.52 16.26 -7.48
CA LEU A 118 10.28 17.45 -7.86
C LEU A 118 11.60 17.58 -7.09
N LEU A 119 11.61 17.15 -5.82
CA LEU A 119 12.78 17.27 -4.95
C LEU A 119 13.83 16.20 -5.23
N ASP A 120 13.40 14.96 -5.46
CA ASP A 120 14.26 13.82 -5.77
C ASP A 120 13.48 12.78 -6.59
N ASN A 121 13.65 12.81 -7.90
CA ASN A 121 12.94 11.94 -8.84
C ASN A 121 13.44 10.49 -8.83
N ASP A 122 14.59 10.22 -8.22
CA ASP A 122 15.18 8.89 -8.08
C ASP A 122 14.82 8.23 -6.74
N ASN A 123 13.91 8.85 -5.95
CA ASN A 123 13.47 8.26 -4.71
C ASN A 123 12.44 7.13 -4.95
N PRO A 124 12.76 5.85 -4.70
CA PRO A 124 11.83 4.73 -4.96
C PRO A 124 10.56 4.77 -4.11
N GLU A 125 10.60 5.41 -2.92
CA GLU A 125 9.44 5.55 -2.04
C GLU A 125 8.30 6.39 -2.66
N LEU A 126 8.58 7.17 -3.70
CA LEU A 126 7.56 7.86 -4.49
C LEU A 126 6.55 6.89 -5.08
N TYR A 127 7.06 5.81 -5.65
CA TYR A 127 6.25 4.80 -6.33
C TYR A 127 5.41 3.99 -5.34
N TRP A 128 5.90 3.82 -4.11
CA TRP A 128 5.10 3.28 -3.03
C TRP A 128 3.91 4.21 -2.71
N GLY A 129 4.14 5.51 -2.57
CA GLY A 129 3.09 6.50 -2.35
C GLY A 129 2.04 6.54 -3.48
N TYR A 130 2.49 6.56 -4.73
CA TYR A 130 1.58 6.53 -5.89
C TYR A 130 0.76 5.25 -5.95
N GLY A 131 1.40 4.10 -5.73
CA GLY A 131 0.72 2.82 -5.68
C GLY A 131 -0.33 2.76 -4.57
N ALA A 132 -0.03 3.29 -3.39
CA ALA A 132 -0.95 3.34 -2.26
C ALA A 132 -2.20 4.20 -2.54
N VAL A 133 -2.04 5.33 -3.26
CA VAL A 133 -3.19 6.13 -3.73
C VAL A 133 -4.04 5.31 -4.71
N TYR A 134 -3.44 4.63 -5.68
CA TYR A 134 -4.17 3.81 -6.63
C TYR A 134 -4.85 2.60 -5.98
N MET A 135 -4.23 1.95 -4.99
CA MET A 135 -4.89 0.92 -4.18
C MET A 135 -6.13 1.45 -3.48
N SER A 136 -6.05 2.66 -2.91
CA SER A 136 -7.19 3.32 -2.25
C SER A 136 -8.31 3.72 -3.21
N LEU A 137 -7.99 3.91 -4.51
CA LEU A 137 -8.94 4.16 -5.59
C LEU A 137 -9.43 2.88 -6.27
N GLU A 138 -9.04 1.70 -5.79
CA GLU A 138 -9.32 0.38 -6.39
C GLU A 138 -8.77 0.23 -7.83
N LYS A 139 -7.82 1.09 -8.21
CA LYS A 139 -7.11 1.05 -9.50
C LYS A 139 -5.91 0.12 -9.40
N TYR A 140 -6.18 -1.17 -9.20
CA TYR A 140 -5.19 -2.16 -8.80
C TYR A 140 -4.05 -2.34 -9.80
N GLU A 141 -4.35 -2.34 -11.11
CA GLU A 141 -3.31 -2.45 -12.14
C GLU A 141 -2.39 -1.23 -12.19
N GLN A 142 -2.94 -0.04 -12.00
CA GLN A 142 -2.14 1.19 -11.89
C GLN A 142 -1.24 1.15 -10.65
N ALA A 143 -1.76 0.63 -9.52
CA ALA A 143 -0.95 0.43 -8.31
C ALA A 143 0.21 -0.53 -8.58
N ARG A 144 -0.05 -1.68 -9.19
CA ARG A 144 0.97 -2.67 -9.57
C ARG A 144 2.08 -2.06 -10.43
N LEU A 145 1.70 -1.26 -11.43
CA LEU A 145 2.68 -0.60 -12.31
C LEU A 145 3.57 0.37 -11.54
N GLN A 146 3.02 1.09 -10.54
CA GLN A 146 3.84 1.96 -9.70
C GLN A 146 4.79 1.13 -8.81
N TYR A 147 4.31 0.09 -8.15
CA TYR A 147 5.17 -0.76 -7.33
C TYR A 147 6.29 -1.39 -8.14
N GLN A 148 5.99 -1.87 -9.36
CA GLN A 148 7.03 -2.42 -10.25
C GLN A 148 8.05 -1.36 -10.63
N ALA A 149 7.64 -0.15 -11.01
CA ALA A 149 8.55 0.94 -11.36
C ALA A 149 9.47 1.33 -10.19
N GLY A 150 8.97 1.29 -8.96
CA GLY A 150 9.80 1.51 -7.77
C GLY A 150 10.78 0.37 -7.52
N LEU A 151 10.36 -0.89 -7.74
CA LEU A 151 11.22 -2.07 -7.61
C LEU A 151 12.29 -2.16 -8.71
N ASP A 152 12.05 -1.57 -9.88
CA ASP A 152 13.06 -1.45 -10.93
C ASP A 152 14.21 -0.52 -10.51
N LEU A 153 13.93 0.49 -9.67
CA LEU A 153 14.95 1.37 -9.07
C LEU A 153 15.61 0.74 -7.84
N GLN A 154 14.83 0.08 -6.99
CA GLN A 154 15.31 -0.57 -5.77
C GLN A 154 14.64 -1.93 -5.60
N PRO A 155 15.25 -3.01 -6.15
CA PRO A 155 14.65 -4.34 -6.15
C PRO A 155 14.35 -4.92 -4.76
N ASP A 156 15.09 -4.49 -3.74
CA ASP A 156 14.98 -4.99 -2.36
C ASP A 156 14.23 -4.02 -1.43
N ASN A 157 13.41 -3.13 -1.99
CA ASN A 157 12.56 -2.24 -1.18
C ASN A 157 11.39 -3.01 -0.57
N THR A 158 11.42 -3.17 0.75
CA THR A 158 10.45 -3.98 1.50
C THR A 158 9.04 -3.38 1.49
N HIS A 159 8.89 -2.06 1.47
CA HIS A 159 7.58 -1.40 1.37
C HIS A 159 6.89 -1.74 0.03
N LEU A 160 7.63 -1.61 -1.07
CA LEU A 160 7.14 -1.91 -2.41
C LEU A 160 6.82 -3.40 -2.59
N LEU A 161 7.71 -4.29 -2.09
CA LEU A 161 7.47 -5.73 -2.11
C LEU A 161 6.21 -6.09 -1.34
N THR A 162 6.06 -5.59 -0.11
CA THR A 162 4.92 -5.92 0.75
C THR A 162 3.60 -5.45 0.14
N ASP A 163 3.56 -4.27 -0.48
CA ASP A 163 2.34 -3.78 -1.11
C ASP A 163 2.08 -4.41 -2.48
N LEU A 164 3.11 -4.80 -3.22
CA LEU A 164 2.94 -5.64 -4.41
C LEU A 164 2.35 -7.02 -4.04
N GLY A 165 2.81 -7.63 -2.94
CA GLY A 165 2.20 -8.84 -2.40
C GLY A 165 0.72 -8.63 -2.05
N THR A 166 0.36 -7.49 -1.47
CA THR A 166 -1.03 -7.12 -1.16
C THR A 166 -1.90 -7.02 -2.42
N TYR A 167 -1.37 -6.46 -3.52
CA TYR A 167 -2.05 -6.48 -4.81
C TYR A 167 -2.41 -7.91 -5.25
N TYR A 168 -1.49 -8.88 -5.12
CA TYR A 168 -1.78 -10.26 -5.49
C TYR A 168 -2.79 -10.94 -4.55
N VAL A 169 -2.87 -10.54 -3.28
CA VAL A 169 -3.95 -10.96 -2.38
C VAL A 169 -5.30 -10.42 -2.88
N VAL A 170 -5.37 -9.17 -3.31
CA VAL A 170 -6.60 -8.60 -3.93
C VAL A 170 -6.99 -9.39 -5.17
N LEU A 171 -6.04 -9.75 -6.03
CA LEU A 171 -6.31 -10.60 -7.20
C LEU A 171 -6.85 -11.98 -6.82
N HIS A 172 -6.35 -12.59 -5.73
CA HIS A 172 -6.89 -13.84 -5.22
C HIS A 172 -8.40 -13.69 -4.94
N PHE A 173 -8.78 -12.68 -4.15
CA PHE A 173 -10.17 -12.49 -3.76
C PHE A 173 -11.07 -12.16 -4.95
N ASN A 174 -10.62 -11.33 -5.89
CA ASN A 174 -11.37 -10.95 -7.07
C ASN A 174 -11.61 -12.13 -8.04
N ASN A 175 -10.71 -13.11 -8.07
CA ASN A 175 -10.79 -14.24 -9.00
C ASN A 175 -11.39 -15.51 -8.38
N ARG A 176 -11.53 -15.62 -7.05
CA ARG A 176 -11.85 -16.89 -6.39
C ARG A 176 -13.15 -17.54 -6.85
N ALA A 177 -14.16 -16.75 -7.24
CA ALA A 177 -15.44 -17.26 -7.73
C ALA A 177 -15.40 -17.59 -9.23
N ALA A 178 -14.78 -16.72 -10.05
CA ALA A 178 -14.77 -16.85 -11.49
C ALA A 178 -13.64 -17.75 -12.02
N ASN A 179 -12.48 -17.74 -11.36
CA ASN A 179 -11.31 -18.53 -11.77
C ASN A 179 -10.49 -18.98 -10.53
N PRO A 180 -10.91 -20.06 -9.85
CA PRO A 180 -10.24 -20.54 -8.64
C PRO A 180 -8.77 -20.88 -8.85
N ALA A 181 -8.37 -21.41 -10.01
CA ALA A 181 -6.96 -21.72 -10.30
C ALA A 181 -6.11 -20.46 -10.34
N LYS A 182 -6.59 -19.39 -11.00
CA LYS A 182 -5.92 -18.07 -11.01
C LYS A 182 -5.87 -17.46 -9.61
N ALA A 183 -6.93 -17.62 -8.83
CA ALA A 183 -6.98 -17.15 -7.45
C ALA A 183 -5.89 -17.81 -6.58
N ILE A 184 -5.75 -19.14 -6.65
CA ILE A 184 -4.72 -19.89 -5.92
C ILE A 184 -3.32 -19.43 -6.36
N ALA A 185 -3.07 -19.34 -7.66
CA ALA A 185 -1.78 -18.88 -8.19
C ALA A 185 -1.45 -17.46 -7.73
N SER A 186 -2.44 -16.57 -7.66
CA SER A 186 -2.23 -15.21 -7.15
C SER A 186 -1.85 -15.21 -5.65
N LEU A 187 -2.49 -16.04 -4.83
CA LEU A 187 -2.16 -16.15 -3.41
C LEU A 187 -0.76 -16.73 -3.19
N ASP A 188 -0.36 -17.74 -3.97
CA ASP A 188 0.98 -18.31 -3.92
C ASP A 188 2.04 -17.27 -4.33
N THR A 189 1.75 -16.46 -5.34
CA THR A 189 2.60 -15.34 -5.75
C THR A 189 2.73 -14.31 -4.62
N ALA A 190 1.63 -13.94 -3.97
CA ALA A 190 1.63 -13.02 -2.84
C ALA A 190 2.54 -13.54 -1.70
N ILE A 191 2.39 -14.81 -1.33
CA ILE A 191 3.20 -15.46 -0.29
C ILE A 191 4.69 -15.45 -0.67
N GLY A 192 5.03 -15.72 -1.93
CA GLY A 192 6.41 -15.64 -2.42
C GLY A 192 7.02 -14.26 -2.27
N ILE A 193 6.26 -13.22 -2.64
CA ILE A 193 6.71 -11.82 -2.54
C ILE A 193 6.83 -11.39 -1.07
N PHE A 194 5.86 -11.73 -0.22
CA PHE A 194 5.93 -11.44 1.22
C PHE A 194 7.12 -12.14 1.88
N ASN A 195 7.41 -13.40 1.54
CA ASN A 195 8.59 -14.09 2.05
C ASN A 195 9.88 -13.39 1.63
N ARG A 196 9.99 -12.90 0.37
CA ARG A 196 11.14 -12.10 -0.04
C ARG A 196 11.27 -10.83 0.79
N SER A 197 10.18 -10.09 1.02
CA SER A 197 10.19 -8.90 1.87
C SER A 197 10.60 -9.25 3.31
N PHE A 198 10.07 -10.33 3.86
CA PHE A 198 10.39 -10.82 5.19
C PHE A 198 11.86 -11.21 5.37
N GLU A 199 12.47 -11.86 4.37
CA GLU A 199 13.89 -12.20 4.44
C GLU A 199 14.80 -10.96 4.43
N LEU A 200 14.36 -9.86 3.83
CA LEU A 200 15.06 -8.58 3.83
C LEU A 200 14.90 -7.81 5.16
N ASP A 201 13.72 -7.88 5.77
CA ASP A 201 13.45 -7.30 7.10
C ASP A 201 12.54 -8.23 7.93
N LYS A 202 13.17 -9.05 8.76
CA LYS A 202 12.47 -10.03 9.62
C LYS A 202 11.74 -9.39 10.81
N ASN A 203 12.01 -8.11 11.08
CA ASN A 203 11.44 -7.37 12.19
C ASN A 203 10.27 -6.47 11.76
N ASP A 204 9.89 -6.46 10.47
CA ASP A 204 8.72 -5.72 10.04
C ASP A 204 7.42 -6.45 10.46
N PRO A 205 6.66 -5.91 11.43
CA PRO A 205 5.43 -6.55 11.90
C PRO A 205 4.34 -6.57 10.82
N ASN A 206 4.37 -5.62 9.88
CA ASN A 206 3.39 -5.54 8.82
C ASN A 206 3.56 -6.69 7.80
N THR A 207 4.78 -6.95 7.35
CA THR A 207 5.06 -8.09 6.45
C THR A 207 4.76 -9.42 7.14
N SER A 208 5.15 -9.57 8.41
CA SER A 208 4.86 -10.77 9.20
C SER A 208 3.35 -11.00 9.36
N PHE A 209 2.58 -9.95 9.63
CA PHE A 209 1.11 -10.05 9.67
C PHE A 209 0.51 -10.44 8.32
N LYS A 210 0.98 -9.85 7.22
CA LYS A 210 0.50 -10.19 5.86
C LYS A 210 0.81 -11.65 5.49
N LEU A 211 1.96 -12.17 5.89
CA LEU A 211 2.27 -13.60 5.76
C LEU A 211 1.31 -14.46 6.58
N SER A 212 1.09 -14.12 7.85
CA SER A 212 0.12 -14.83 8.69
C SER A 212 -1.26 -14.86 8.03
N ALA A 213 -1.78 -13.73 7.56
CA ALA A 213 -3.08 -13.62 6.92
C ALA A 213 -3.15 -14.37 5.58
N ALA A 214 -2.07 -14.37 4.79
CA ALA A 214 -2.02 -15.11 3.54
C ALA A 214 -2.01 -16.63 3.76
N TYR A 215 -1.25 -17.12 4.75
CA TYR A 215 -1.28 -18.53 5.15
C TYR A 215 -2.61 -18.94 5.78
N PHE A 216 -3.25 -18.06 6.56
CA PHE A 216 -4.61 -18.28 7.06
C PHE A 216 -5.59 -18.46 5.88
N THR A 217 -5.53 -17.57 4.87
CA THR A 217 -6.34 -17.67 3.64
C THR A 217 -6.10 -18.99 2.90
N LYS A 218 -4.86 -19.50 2.93
CA LYS A 218 -4.48 -20.78 2.34
C LYS A 218 -4.88 -22.00 3.19
N SER A 219 -5.43 -21.77 4.38
CA SER A 219 -5.72 -22.82 5.40
C SER A 219 -4.47 -23.53 5.92
N ASP A 220 -3.31 -22.90 5.84
CA ASP A 220 -2.06 -23.36 6.44
C ASP A 220 -1.92 -22.78 7.85
N CYS A 221 -2.55 -23.46 8.80
CA CYS A 221 -2.63 -23.03 10.19
C CYS A 221 -1.25 -22.90 10.85
N ALA A 222 -0.33 -23.81 10.56
CA ALA A 222 0.98 -23.84 11.20
C ALA A 222 1.81 -22.60 10.83
N ASN A 223 1.86 -22.25 9.55
CA ASN A 223 2.54 -21.07 9.09
C ASN A 223 1.82 -19.77 9.49
N ALA A 224 0.47 -19.77 9.50
CA ALA A 224 -0.30 -18.61 9.97
C ALA A 224 0.03 -18.26 11.42
N VAL A 225 0.05 -19.26 12.33
CA VAL A 225 0.42 -19.07 13.75
C VAL A 225 1.87 -18.63 13.88
N LYS A 226 2.80 -19.29 13.19
CA LYS A 226 4.23 -18.95 13.20
C LYS A 226 4.46 -17.46 12.89
N PHE A 227 3.87 -16.95 11.81
CA PHE A 227 4.08 -15.56 11.41
C PHE A 227 3.32 -14.56 12.27
N LEU A 228 2.19 -14.96 12.91
CA LEU A 228 1.56 -14.14 13.94
C LEU A 228 2.46 -13.96 15.16
N GLU A 229 3.09 -15.04 15.64
CA GLU A 229 4.03 -14.96 16.76
C GLU A 229 5.24 -14.07 16.46
N ILE A 230 5.74 -14.08 15.21
CA ILE A 230 6.82 -13.19 14.78
C ILE A 230 6.33 -11.74 14.78
N CYS A 231 5.14 -11.49 14.25
CA CYS A 231 4.52 -10.18 14.26
C CYS A 231 4.39 -9.62 15.68
N ASP A 232 3.92 -10.44 16.63
CA ASP A 232 3.76 -10.05 18.03
C ASP A 232 5.09 -9.68 18.69
N LYS A 233 6.13 -10.45 18.43
CA LYS A 233 7.50 -10.18 18.93
C LYS A 233 8.10 -8.90 18.36
N SER A 234 7.67 -8.51 17.15
CA SER A 234 8.12 -7.30 16.44
C SER A 234 7.25 -6.06 16.72
N GLY A 235 6.35 -6.12 17.70
CA GLY A 235 5.50 -4.99 18.11
C GLY A 235 3.99 -5.20 17.94
N GLY A 236 3.55 -6.26 17.26
CA GLY A 236 2.16 -6.73 17.22
C GLY A 236 1.14 -5.84 16.49
N ASP A 237 1.50 -4.64 16.11
CA ASP A 237 0.64 -3.73 15.35
C ASP A 237 0.82 -4.00 13.84
N PRO A 238 -0.07 -4.66 13.17
CA PRO A 238 -1.46 -4.32 12.89
C PRO A 238 -2.50 -5.41 13.22
N VAL A 239 -2.24 -6.31 14.11
CA VAL A 239 -3.12 -7.45 14.39
C VAL A 239 -4.35 -7.02 15.21
N THR A 240 -5.54 -7.49 14.81
CA THR A 240 -6.80 -7.25 15.53
C THR A 240 -7.17 -8.49 16.37
N ASP A 241 -7.98 -8.29 17.43
CA ASP A 241 -8.48 -9.38 18.25
C ASP A 241 -9.35 -10.35 17.43
N ASP A 242 -10.18 -9.83 16.51
CA ASP A 242 -11.01 -10.65 15.60
C ASP A 242 -10.16 -11.62 14.77
N TYR A 243 -8.99 -11.17 14.26
CA TYR A 243 -8.09 -12.03 13.51
C TYR A 243 -7.48 -13.13 14.41
N ARG A 244 -7.10 -12.78 15.64
CA ARG A 244 -6.56 -13.74 16.62
C ARG A 244 -7.57 -14.81 16.93
N ASP A 245 -8.82 -14.42 17.18
CA ASP A 245 -9.93 -15.34 17.48
C ASP A 245 -10.23 -16.27 16.30
N ALA A 246 -10.27 -15.72 15.08
CA ALA A 246 -10.48 -16.52 13.87
C ALA A 246 -9.35 -17.54 13.64
N LEU A 247 -8.10 -17.14 13.84
CA LEU A 247 -6.95 -18.05 13.71
C LEU A 247 -6.95 -19.12 14.79
N ALA A 248 -7.27 -18.76 16.04
CA ALA A 248 -7.40 -19.73 17.15
C ALA A 248 -8.50 -20.75 16.89
N ALA A 249 -9.66 -20.31 16.38
CA ALA A 249 -10.76 -21.21 16.01
C ALA A 249 -10.34 -22.19 14.91
N MET A 250 -9.63 -21.71 13.87
CA MET A 250 -9.10 -22.56 12.80
C MET A 250 -8.08 -23.57 13.34
N TYR A 251 -7.17 -23.13 14.21
CA TYR A 251 -6.15 -24.00 14.82
C TYR A 251 -6.78 -25.13 15.65
N ASN A 252 -7.82 -24.81 16.44
CA ASN A 252 -8.51 -25.80 17.30
C ASN A 252 -9.37 -26.79 16.48
N SER A 253 -9.83 -26.40 15.30
CA SER A 253 -10.60 -27.27 14.40
C SER A 253 -9.75 -28.17 13.50
N THR A 254 -8.43 -27.91 13.42
CA THR A 254 -7.52 -28.70 12.59
C THR A 254 -7.15 -30.00 13.32
N PRO A 255 -7.31 -31.20 12.70
CA PRO A 255 -6.93 -32.46 13.32
C PRO A 255 -5.45 -32.43 13.66
N LYS A 256 -5.14 -32.63 14.96
CA LYS A 256 -3.76 -32.79 15.40
C LYS A 256 -3.28 -34.17 14.91
N LYS A 257 -2.31 -34.18 14.00
CA LYS A 257 -1.64 -35.41 13.53
C LYS A 257 -0.73 -35.96 14.62
#